data_011e3e8d7cc8aacf7b9576e0d028cd1b
#
_entry.id   011e3e8d7cc8aacf7b9576e0d028cd1b
#
_cell.length_a   1.000
_cell.length_b   1.000
_cell.length_c   1.000
_cell.angle_alpha   90.00
_cell.angle_beta   90.00
_cell.angle_gamma   90.00
#
_symmetry.space_group_name_H-M   'P 1'
#
loop_
_entity.id
_entity.type
_entity.pdbx_description
1 polymer ?
#
loop_
_entity_poly.entity_id
_entity_poly.type
_entity_poly.pdbx_seq_one_letter_code
_entity_poly.pdbx_strand_id
1 'polypeptide(L)'
;VQKHNGGRAIMEIMLLSLAILAVLFLLTEYGKRASFRKLSSLLSKGEYDAYFAYLDTPLVKYLYPKYNRLYMKLNGLMFKEDHAQIQKMFDELLSYRITKKQRKDLVLKAFNYYIERGDKKNTKTLLDEIDTWENEDTQKKESHKLYDIFILKKYNYIEEIEAVMDHLCFHIAAKAGIP
;
A
#
# COMPACT_ATOMS: atom_id res chain seq x y z
N VAL A 1 -18.27 -39.19 -43.68
CA VAL A 1 -17.99 -39.58 -42.29
C VAL A 1 -16.77 -38.85 -41.71
N GLN A 2 -16.00 -38.03 -42.44
CA GLN A 2 -14.70 -37.45 -42.00
C GLN A 2 -14.79 -36.06 -41.36
N LYS A 3 -15.97 -35.42 -41.36
CA LYS A 3 -16.13 -34.02 -40.84
C LYS A 3 -16.34 -33.88 -39.32
N HIS A 4 -16.59 -35.00 -38.62
CA HIS A 4 -16.93 -34.99 -37.17
C HIS A 4 -15.71 -35.07 -36.25
N ASN A 5 -14.55 -35.52 -36.70
CA ASN A 5 -13.35 -35.70 -35.90
C ASN A 5 -12.57 -34.39 -35.68
N GLY A 6 -12.60 -33.46 -36.62
CA GLY A 6 -11.89 -32.17 -36.51
C GLY A 6 -12.40 -31.28 -35.37
N GLY A 7 -13.70 -31.25 -35.17
CA GLY A 7 -14.30 -30.43 -34.08
C GLY A 7 -13.98 -30.94 -32.69
N ARG A 8 -13.90 -32.25 -32.48
CA ARG A 8 -13.49 -32.87 -31.20
C ARG A 8 -12.03 -32.60 -30.88
N ALA A 9 -11.13 -32.76 -31.82
CA ALA A 9 -9.70 -32.52 -31.66
C ALA A 9 -9.44 -31.04 -31.29
N ILE A 10 -10.12 -30.09 -31.95
CA ILE A 10 -10.01 -28.66 -31.64
C ILE A 10 -10.49 -28.38 -30.20
N MET A 11 -11.62 -28.95 -29.80
CA MET A 11 -12.16 -28.77 -28.44
C MET A 11 -11.22 -29.35 -27.37
N GLU A 12 -10.62 -30.51 -27.59
CA GLU A 12 -9.66 -31.14 -26.69
C GLU A 12 -8.38 -30.28 -26.54
N ILE A 13 -7.86 -29.73 -27.63
CA ILE A 13 -6.71 -28.83 -27.63
C ILE A 13 -7.04 -27.53 -26.84
N MET A 14 -8.24 -26.97 -27.06
CA MET A 14 -8.68 -25.80 -26.32
C MET A 14 -8.82 -26.07 -24.81
N LEU A 15 -9.39 -27.20 -24.42
CA LEU A 15 -9.51 -27.58 -23.00
C LEU A 15 -8.14 -27.82 -22.38
N LEU A 16 -7.23 -28.47 -23.07
CA LEU A 16 -5.86 -28.68 -22.58
C LEU A 16 -5.11 -27.37 -22.43
N SER A 17 -5.22 -26.46 -23.41
CA SER A 17 -4.57 -25.14 -23.32
C SER A 17 -5.12 -24.30 -22.14
N LEU A 18 -6.43 -24.33 -21.91
CA LEU A 18 -7.08 -23.67 -20.78
C LEU A 18 -6.60 -24.27 -19.45
N ALA A 19 -6.48 -25.59 -19.37
CA ALA A 19 -5.98 -26.26 -18.16
C ALA A 19 -4.52 -25.87 -17.85
N ILE A 20 -3.67 -25.80 -18.88
CA ILE A 20 -2.27 -25.34 -18.73
C ILE A 20 -2.22 -23.89 -18.22
N LEU A 21 -3.01 -23.00 -18.82
CA LEU A 21 -3.08 -21.59 -18.37
C LEU A 21 -3.56 -21.48 -16.93
N ALA A 22 -4.55 -22.26 -16.53
CA ALA A 22 -5.05 -22.30 -15.15
C ALA A 22 -3.95 -22.76 -14.17
N VAL A 23 -3.20 -23.81 -14.52
CA VAL A 23 -2.08 -24.30 -13.69
C VAL A 23 -0.98 -23.24 -13.59
N LEU A 24 -0.59 -22.61 -14.68
CA LEU A 24 0.41 -21.53 -14.67
C LEU A 24 -0.04 -20.34 -13.81
N PHE A 25 -1.32 -19.96 -13.90
CA PHE A 25 -1.91 -18.92 -13.05
C PHE A 25 -1.82 -19.30 -11.57
N LEU A 26 -2.23 -20.51 -11.21
CA LEU A 26 -2.16 -20.99 -9.81
C LEU A 26 -0.73 -21.01 -9.28
N LEU A 27 0.24 -21.45 -10.09
CA LEU A 27 1.65 -21.47 -9.74
C LEU A 27 2.19 -20.05 -9.49
N THR A 28 1.82 -19.08 -10.34
CA THR A 28 2.23 -17.67 -10.16
C THR A 28 1.62 -17.07 -8.90
N GLU A 29 0.35 -17.31 -8.61
CA GLU A 29 -0.30 -16.82 -7.39
C GLU A 29 0.27 -17.48 -6.13
N TYR A 30 0.57 -18.77 -6.17
CA TYR A 30 1.27 -19.45 -5.08
C TYR A 30 2.67 -18.85 -4.86
N GLY A 31 3.43 -18.63 -5.93
CA GLY A 31 4.75 -17.99 -5.89
C GLY A 31 4.71 -16.59 -5.28
N LYS A 32 3.72 -15.77 -5.65
CA LYS A 32 3.51 -14.43 -5.06
C LYS A 32 3.25 -14.53 -3.54
N ARG A 33 2.34 -15.41 -3.12
CA ARG A 33 2.02 -15.59 -1.70
C ARG A 33 3.22 -16.07 -0.89
N ALA A 34 3.99 -17.02 -1.43
CA ALA A 34 5.20 -17.54 -0.79
C ALA A 34 6.28 -16.45 -0.67
N SER A 35 6.51 -15.69 -1.74
CA SER A 35 7.46 -14.58 -1.75
C SER A 35 7.05 -13.47 -0.80
N PHE A 36 5.77 -13.13 -0.75
CA PHE A 36 5.25 -12.12 0.19
C PHE A 36 5.44 -12.54 1.65
N ARG A 37 5.13 -13.80 1.98
CA ARG A 37 5.37 -14.33 3.35
C ARG A 37 6.84 -14.27 3.74
N LYS A 38 7.75 -14.60 2.81
CA LYS A 38 9.19 -14.50 3.06
C LYS A 38 9.63 -13.06 3.29
N LEU A 39 9.18 -12.12 2.46
CA LEU A 39 9.45 -10.69 2.62
C LEU A 39 8.93 -10.17 3.95
N SER A 40 7.69 -10.49 4.31
CA SER A 40 7.11 -10.09 5.61
C SER A 40 7.88 -10.66 6.79
N SER A 41 8.33 -11.93 6.70
CA SER A 41 9.15 -12.54 7.74
C SER A 41 10.52 -11.87 7.89
N LEU A 42 11.16 -11.48 6.79
CA LEU A 42 12.44 -10.77 6.85
C LEU A 42 12.29 -9.37 7.49
N LEU A 43 11.20 -8.65 7.16
CA LEU A 43 10.90 -7.37 7.79
C LEU A 43 10.63 -7.51 9.29
N SER A 44 9.80 -8.49 9.69
CA SER A 44 9.46 -8.68 11.10
C SER A 44 10.66 -9.08 11.98
N LYS A 45 11.69 -9.68 11.36
CA LYS A 45 12.94 -10.03 12.04
C LYS A 45 13.99 -8.93 12.01
N GLY A 46 13.74 -7.81 11.31
CA GLY A 46 14.72 -6.74 11.11
C GLY A 46 15.87 -7.10 10.16
N GLU A 47 15.72 -8.16 9.36
CA GLU A 47 16.73 -8.63 8.40
C GLU A 47 16.64 -7.79 7.10
N TYR A 48 16.88 -6.48 7.19
CA TYR A 48 16.67 -5.54 6.09
C TYR A 48 17.53 -5.81 4.87
N ASP A 49 18.80 -6.16 5.05
CA ASP A 49 19.71 -6.41 3.93
C ASP A 49 19.28 -7.66 3.15
N ALA A 50 18.85 -8.71 3.85
CA ALA A 50 18.29 -9.92 3.24
C ALA A 50 16.95 -9.62 2.54
N TYR A 51 16.13 -8.72 3.11
CA TYR A 51 14.88 -8.26 2.49
C TYR A 51 15.14 -7.57 1.15
N PHE A 52 16.06 -6.60 1.10
CA PHE A 52 16.39 -5.89 -0.13
C PHE A 52 17.03 -6.79 -1.18
N ALA A 53 17.95 -7.67 -0.75
CA ALA A 53 18.55 -8.67 -1.63
C ALA A 53 17.50 -9.61 -2.23
N TYR A 54 16.52 -10.04 -1.43
CA TYR A 54 15.42 -10.88 -1.92
C TYR A 54 14.48 -10.16 -2.89
N LEU A 55 14.18 -8.88 -2.67
CA LEU A 55 13.40 -8.05 -3.61
C LEU A 55 14.06 -7.96 -5.00
N ASP A 56 15.39 -8.03 -5.05
CA ASP A 56 16.15 -7.94 -6.30
C ASP A 56 16.35 -9.26 -7.02
N THR A 57 15.88 -10.38 -6.45
CA THR A 57 15.98 -11.70 -7.10
C THR A 57 15.18 -11.77 -8.42
N PRO A 58 15.62 -12.57 -9.40
CA PRO A 58 14.90 -12.79 -10.65
C PRO A 58 13.46 -13.28 -10.43
N LEU A 59 13.25 -14.12 -9.43
CA LEU A 59 11.92 -14.63 -9.07
C LEU A 59 10.97 -13.49 -8.69
N VAL A 60 11.37 -12.61 -7.78
CA VAL A 60 10.52 -11.49 -7.34
C VAL A 60 10.34 -10.48 -8.48
N LYS A 61 11.37 -10.27 -9.31
CA LYS A 61 11.28 -9.43 -10.51
C LYS A 61 10.28 -9.96 -11.53
N TYR A 62 10.16 -11.26 -11.66
CA TYR A 62 9.16 -11.90 -12.52
C TYR A 62 7.75 -11.84 -11.92
N LEU A 63 7.59 -12.10 -10.62
CA LEU A 63 6.30 -12.20 -9.96
C LEU A 63 5.60 -10.84 -9.74
N TYR A 64 6.38 -9.76 -9.58
CA TYR A 64 5.84 -8.45 -9.22
C TYR A 64 6.23 -7.37 -10.23
N PRO A 65 5.26 -6.55 -10.69
CA PRO A 65 5.54 -5.36 -11.48
C PRO A 65 6.52 -4.41 -10.78
N LYS A 66 7.27 -3.63 -11.56
CA LYS A 66 8.30 -2.72 -11.04
C LYS A 66 7.76 -1.79 -9.95
N TYR A 67 6.59 -1.18 -10.16
CA TYR A 67 5.95 -0.32 -9.15
C TYR A 67 5.75 -1.03 -7.81
N ASN A 68 5.19 -2.26 -7.83
CA ASN A 68 4.94 -3.00 -6.61
C ASN A 68 6.23 -3.32 -5.84
N ARG A 69 7.31 -3.65 -6.55
CA ARG A 69 8.63 -3.89 -5.94
C ARG A 69 9.22 -2.63 -5.31
N LEU A 70 9.11 -1.47 -5.99
CA LEU A 70 9.54 -0.19 -5.44
C LEU A 70 8.71 0.22 -4.22
N TYR A 71 7.40 -0.04 -4.25
CA TYR A 71 6.53 0.19 -3.10
C TYR A 71 6.89 -0.73 -1.91
N MET A 72 7.22 -1.99 -2.17
CA MET A 72 7.75 -2.90 -1.14
C MET A 72 9.10 -2.41 -0.61
N LYS A 73 9.98 -1.90 -1.48
CA LYS A 73 11.25 -1.31 -1.08
C LYS A 73 11.04 -0.09 -0.19
N LEU A 74 10.12 0.80 -0.54
CA LEU A 74 9.73 1.92 0.31
C LEU A 74 9.30 1.45 1.71
N ASN A 75 8.44 0.42 1.79
CA ASN A 75 8.05 -0.13 3.08
C ASN A 75 9.26 -0.62 3.90
N GLY A 76 10.17 -1.35 3.28
CA GLY A 76 11.40 -1.79 3.94
C GLY A 76 12.27 -0.65 4.45
N LEU A 77 12.39 0.43 3.66
CA LEU A 77 13.12 1.64 4.05
C LEU A 77 12.44 2.36 5.23
N MET A 78 11.11 2.38 5.26
CA MET A 78 10.35 2.95 6.39
C MET A 78 10.58 2.15 7.68
N PHE A 79 10.60 0.82 7.61
CA PHE A 79 10.94 -0.03 8.77
C PHE A 79 12.40 0.13 9.23
N LYS A 80 13.32 0.39 8.28
CA LYS A 80 14.74 0.66 8.57
C LYS A 80 14.99 2.10 9.03
N GLU A 81 14.00 2.97 8.90
CA GLU A 81 14.07 4.41 9.19
C GLU A 81 15.15 5.16 8.38
N ASP A 82 15.44 4.69 7.16
CA ASP A 82 16.40 5.34 6.25
C ASP A 82 15.75 6.54 5.53
N HIS A 83 15.67 7.65 6.24
CA HIS A 83 14.94 8.84 5.81
C HIS A 83 15.42 9.44 4.48
N ALA A 84 16.73 9.39 4.21
CA ALA A 84 17.29 9.93 2.97
C ALA A 84 16.86 9.11 1.76
N GLN A 85 16.78 7.80 1.90
CA GLN A 85 16.32 6.91 0.84
C GLN A 85 14.79 6.90 0.72
N ILE A 86 14.05 7.06 1.83
CA ILE A 86 12.58 7.17 1.82
C ILE A 86 12.14 8.34 0.96
N GLN A 87 12.73 9.53 1.13
CA GLN A 87 12.38 10.71 0.35
C GLN A 87 12.61 10.47 -1.15
N LYS A 88 13.79 9.99 -1.53
CA LYS A 88 14.09 9.65 -2.93
C LYS A 88 13.10 8.63 -3.51
N MET A 89 12.68 7.66 -2.70
CA MET A 89 11.73 6.62 -3.12
C MET A 89 10.32 7.19 -3.31
N PHE A 90 9.88 8.14 -2.48
CA PHE A 90 8.61 8.86 -2.70
C PHE A 90 8.67 9.66 -4.01
N ASP A 91 9.75 10.42 -4.25
CA ASP A 91 9.92 11.20 -5.48
C ASP A 91 9.88 10.28 -6.72
N GLU A 92 10.59 9.15 -6.67
CA GLU A 92 10.58 8.17 -7.75
C GLU A 92 9.17 7.60 -7.97
N LEU A 93 8.51 7.10 -6.93
CA LEU A 93 7.20 6.47 -7.02
C LEU A 93 6.11 7.45 -7.47
N LEU A 94 6.14 8.70 -6.99
CA LEU A 94 5.20 9.75 -7.39
C LEU A 94 5.37 10.17 -8.85
N SER A 95 6.54 9.95 -9.46
CA SER A 95 6.79 10.20 -10.89
C SER A 95 6.23 9.13 -11.82
N TYR A 96 5.86 7.96 -11.29
CA TYR A 96 5.32 6.86 -12.11
C TYR A 96 3.90 7.13 -12.59
N ARG A 97 3.62 6.67 -13.81
CA ARG A 97 2.25 6.59 -14.31
C ARG A 97 1.56 5.37 -13.70
N ILE A 98 0.72 5.62 -12.70
CA ILE A 98 0.04 4.61 -11.90
C ILE A 98 -1.47 4.82 -11.91
N THR A 99 -2.23 3.84 -11.42
CA THR A 99 -3.69 3.96 -11.31
C THR A 99 -4.09 5.02 -10.28
N LYS A 100 -5.29 5.61 -10.43
CA LYS A 100 -5.83 6.59 -9.46
C LYS A 100 -5.80 6.04 -8.04
N LYS A 101 -6.13 4.76 -7.83
CA LYS A 101 -6.09 4.11 -6.52
C LYS A 101 -4.67 4.07 -5.96
N GLN A 102 -3.70 3.59 -6.75
CA GLN A 102 -2.29 3.56 -6.33
C GLN A 102 -1.75 4.96 -6.03
N ARG A 103 -2.15 5.97 -6.80
CA ARG A 103 -1.76 7.36 -6.56
C ARG A 103 -2.28 7.87 -5.22
N LYS A 104 -3.57 7.66 -4.93
CA LYS A 104 -4.18 8.04 -3.65
C LYS A 104 -3.47 7.36 -2.47
N ASP A 105 -3.30 6.04 -2.52
CA ASP A 105 -2.61 5.29 -1.46
C ASP A 105 -1.19 5.80 -1.21
N LEU A 106 -0.45 6.11 -2.28
CA LEU A 106 0.92 6.61 -2.20
C LEU A 106 0.98 8.03 -1.64
N VAL A 107 0.10 8.92 -2.11
CA VAL A 107 0.01 10.32 -1.64
C VAL A 107 -0.34 10.37 -0.16
N LEU A 108 -1.32 9.57 0.30
CA LEU A 108 -1.66 9.49 1.72
C LEU A 108 -0.51 8.94 2.56
N LYS A 109 0.20 7.93 2.07
CA LYS A 109 1.37 7.39 2.75
C LYS A 109 2.49 8.44 2.88
N ALA A 110 2.76 9.19 1.81
CA ALA A 110 3.75 10.27 1.83
C ALA A 110 3.31 11.43 2.73
N PHE A 111 2.02 11.81 2.67
CA PHE A 111 1.45 12.85 3.53
C PHE A 111 1.64 12.50 5.01
N ASN A 112 1.28 11.29 5.43
CA ASN A 112 1.46 10.85 6.82
C ASN A 112 2.93 10.85 7.23
N TYR A 113 3.81 10.37 6.36
CA TYR A 113 5.26 10.38 6.62
C TYR A 113 5.81 11.79 6.83
N TYR A 114 5.46 12.75 5.96
CA TYR A 114 5.98 14.12 6.07
C TYR A 114 5.32 14.91 7.20
N ILE A 115 4.06 14.63 7.54
CA ILE A 115 3.36 15.29 8.63
C ILE A 115 3.97 14.90 10.00
N GLU A 116 4.27 13.62 10.20
CA GLU A 116 4.95 13.12 11.40
C GLU A 116 6.32 13.78 11.60
N ARG A 117 6.99 14.15 10.51
CA ARG A 117 8.29 14.81 10.55
C ARG A 117 8.21 16.34 10.61
N GLY A 118 7.04 16.90 10.58
CA GLY A 118 6.84 18.34 10.56
C GLY A 118 7.33 19.03 9.27
N ASP A 119 7.49 18.27 8.18
CA ASP A 119 7.91 18.82 6.86
C ASP A 119 6.76 19.59 6.21
N LYS A 120 6.67 20.86 6.55
CA LYS A 120 5.62 21.77 6.10
C LYS A 120 5.52 21.84 4.57
N LYS A 121 6.66 21.88 3.87
CA LYS A 121 6.69 22.06 2.41
C LYS A 121 6.10 20.84 1.70
N ASN A 122 6.65 19.67 1.98
CA ASN A 122 6.19 18.43 1.32
C ASN A 122 4.76 18.07 1.75
N THR A 123 4.41 18.25 3.02
CA THR A 123 3.04 18.03 3.51
C THR A 123 2.04 18.93 2.78
N LYS A 124 2.35 20.25 2.62
CA LYS A 124 1.45 21.18 1.91
C LYS A 124 1.25 20.80 0.46
N THR A 125 2.32 20.43 -0.25
CA THR A 125 2.22 19.98 -1.65
C THR A 125 1.30 18.76 -1.81
N LEU A 126 1.39 17.81 -0.89
CA LEU A 126 0.54 16.62 -0.92
C LEU A 126 -0.90 16.92 -0.50
N LEU A 127 -1.10 17.83 0.45
CA LEU A 127 -2.43 18.30 0.82
C LEU A 127 -3.13 18.98 -0.37
N ASP A 128 -2.41 19.82 -1.13
CA ASP A 128 -2.95 20.47 -2.32
C ASP A 128 -3.36 19.42 -3.40
N GLU A 129 -2.63 18.31 -3.51
CA GLU A 129 -3.04 17.19 -4.38
C GLU A 129 -4.29 16.48 -3.83
N ILE A 130 -4.38 16.23 -2.52
CA ILE A 130 -5.55 15.61 -1.88
C ILE A 130 -6.81 16.47 -2.12
N ASP A 131 -6.68 17.78 -2.10
CA ASP A 131 -7.79 18.72 -2.34
C ASP A 131 -8.38 18.62 -3.77
N THR A 132 -7.59 18.12 -4.73
CA THR A 132 -8.08 17.90 -6.09
C THR A 132 -8.95 16.64 -6.26
N TRP A 133 -9.04 15.76 -5.26
CA TRP A 133 -9.73 14.49 -5.41
C TRP A 133 -11.26 14.67 -5.36
N GLU A 134 -11.96 14.08 -6.30
CA GLU A 134 -13.41 14.07 -6.35
C GLU A 134 -13.99 13.01 -5.39
N ASN A 135 -15.12 13.32 -4.75
CA ASN A 135 -15.87 12.40 -3.88
C ASN A 135 -15.07 11.84 -2.67
N GLU A 136 -14.09 12.60 -2.18
CA GLU A 136 -13.24 12.20 -1.03
C GLU A 136 -13.31 13.26 0.10
N ASP A 137 -14.49 13.83 0.35
CA ASP A 137 -14.66 14.95 1.29
C ASP A 137 -14.23 14.59 2.73
N THR A 138 -14.51 13.37 3.17
CA THR A 138 -14.04 12.87 4.47
C THR A 138 -12.52 12.86 4.55
N GLN A 139 -11.84 12.31 3.53
CA GLN A 139 -10.37 12.22 3.50
C GLN A 139 -9.73 13.61 3.45
N LYS A 140 -10.30 14.55 2.68
CA LYS A 140 -9.85 15.94 2.63
C LYS A 140 -9.96 16.57 4.03
N LYS A 141 -11.13 16.49 4.65
CA LYS A 141 -11.38 17.04 5.98
C LYS A 141 -10.40 16.49 7.02
N GLU A 142 -10.16 15.17 7.02
CA GLU A 142 -9.20 14.53 7.91
C GLU A 142 -7.77 15.01 7.65
N SER A 143 -7.36 15.12 6.38
CA SER A 143 -6.01 15.58 6.02
C SER A 143 -5.79 17.04 6.43
N HIS A 144 -6.78 17.92 6.24
CA HIS A 144 -6.71 19.29 6.72
C HIS A 144 -6.63 19.38 8.24
N LYS A 145 -7.42 18.58 8.96
CA LYS A 145 -7.35 18.50 10.42
C LYS A 145 -5.96 18.11 10.92
N LEU A 146 -5.37 17.06 10.32
CA LEU A 146 -4.01 16.64 10.64
C LEU A 146 -2.99 17.75 10.34
N TYR A 147 -3.11 18.41 9.19
CA TYR A 147 -2.22 19.52 8.83
C TYR A 147 -2.33 20.69 9.81
N ASP A 148 -3.53 21.06 10.20
CA ASP A 148 -3.78 22.12 11.18
C ASP A 148 -3.15 21.78 12.54
N ILE A 149 -3.35 20.56 13.02
CA ILE A 149 -2.81 20.12 14.32
C ILE A 149 -1.28 20.00 14.29
N PHE A 150 -0.73 19.25 13.35
CA PHE A 150 0.69 18.87 13.38
C PHE A 150 1.62 19.94 12.79
N ILE A 151 1.17 20.65 11.74
CA ILE A 151 2.00 21.64 11.03
C ILE A 151 1.72 23.06 11.52
N LEU A 152 0.44 23.45 11.60
CA LEU A 152 0.08 24.80 11.99
C LEU A 152 -0.06 24.98 13.51
N LYS A 153 0.00 23.87 14.27
CA LYS A 153 -0.12 23.87 15.74
C LYS A 153 -1.42 24.53 16.24
N LYS A 154 -2.51 24.33 15.50
CA LYS A 154 -3.83 24.83 15.92
C LYS A 154 -4.44 23.85 16.91
N TYR A 155 -4.91 24.36 18.05
CA TYR A 155 -5.46 23.57 19.15
C TYR A 155 -6.99 23.60 19.24
N ASN A 156 -7.66 24.15 18.22
CA ASN A 156 -9.11 24.25 18.14
C ASN A 156 -9.86 22.90 17.99
N TYR A 157 -9.12 21.80 17.93
CA TYR A 157 -9.65 20.42 17.83
C TYR A 157 -9.58 19.64 19.14
N ILE A 158 -9.08 20.26 20.23
CA ILE A 158 -8.90 19.57 21.52
C ILE A 158 -10.26 19.07 22.04
N GLU A 159 -11.29 19.90 22.03
CA GLU A 159 -12.64 19.53 22.47
C GLU A 159 -13.24 18.36 21.67
N GLU A 160 -13.00 18.31 20.34
CA GLU A 160 -13.42 17.18 19.52
C GLU A 160 -12.67 15.89 19.86
N ILE A 161 -11.37 15.99 20.16
CA ILE A 161 -10.54 14.83 20.52
C ILE A 161 -10.96 14.33 21.89
N GLU A 162 -11.17 15.21 22.87
CA GLU A 162 -11.66 14.87 24.20
C GLU A 162 -13.03 14.19 24.12
N ALA A 163 -13.99 14.71 23.36
CA ALA A 163 -15.30 14.09 23.15
C ALA A 163 -15.21 12.68 22.56
N VAL A 164 -14.30 12.46 21.59
CA VAL A 164 -14.06 11.13 21.01
C VAL A 164 -13.43 10.18 22.02
N MET A 165 -12.48 10.65 22.81
CA MET A 165 -11.84 9.87 23.86
C MET A 165 -12.84 9.48 24.95
N ASP A 166 -13.68 10.40 25.41
CA ASP A 166 -14.72 10.15 26.41
C ASP A 166 -15.71 9.10 25.90
N HIS A 167 -16.15 9.22 24.65
CA HIS A 167 -17.03 8.23 24.02
C HIS A 167 -16.36 6.87 23.92
N LEU A 168 -15.08 6.79 23.57
CA LEU A 168 -14.30 5.56 23.48
C LEU A 168 -14.11 4.92 24.86
N CYS A 169 -13.76 5.72 25.87
CA CYS A 169 -13.63 5.27 27.27
C CYS A 169 -14.94 4.73 27.81
N PHE A 170 -16.07 5.41 27.53
CA PHE A 170 -17.40 4.95 27.92
C PHE A 170 -17.74 3.62 27.25
N HIS A 171 -17.46 3.46 25.98
CA HIS A 171 -17.69 2.21 25.25
C HIS A 171 -16.83 1.04 25.75
N ILE A 172 -15.60 1.31 26.11
CA ILE A 172 -14.68 0.30 26.68
C ILE A 172 -15.16 -0.10 28.09
N ALA A 173 -15.50 0.88 28.93
CA ALA A 173 -16.02 0.62 30.27
C ALA A 173 -17.33 -0.19 30.23
N ALA A 174 -18.27 0.17 29.35
CA ALA A 174 -19.51 -0.56 29.15
C ALA A 174 -19.30 -2.01 28.68
N LYS A 175 -18.31 -2.26 27.79
CA LYS A 175 -17.93 -3.63 27.37
C LYS A 175 -17.22 -4.42 28.45
N ALA A 176 -16.48 -3.76 29.33
CA ALA A 176 -15.76 -4.39 30.44
C ALA A 176 -16.64 -4.60 31.68
N GLY A 177 -17.91 -4.16 31.66
CA GLY A 177 -18.81 -4.28 32.81
C GLY A 177 -18.35 -3.47 34.03
N ILE A 178 -17.59 -2.39 33.82
CA ILE A 178 -17.12 -1.49 34.87
C ILE A 178 -18.20 -0.41 35.03
N PRO A 179 -18.78 -0.24 36.26
CA PRO A 179 -19.82 0.76 36.52
C PRO A 179 -19.33 2.21 36.37
#